data_91f99b5937e8faafed45ccd210841749
#
_entry.id   91f99b5937e8faafed45ccd210841749
#
_cell.length_a   1.000
_cell.length_b   1.000
_cell.length_c   1.000
_cell.angle_alpha   90.00
_cell.angle_beta   90.00
_cell.angle_gamma   90.00
#
_symmetry.space_group_name_H-M   'P 1'
#
loop_
_entity.id
_entity.type
_entity.pdbx_description
1 polymer ?
#
loop_
_entity_poly.entity_id
_entity_poly.type
_entity_poly.pdbx_seq_one_letter_code
_entity_poly.pdbx_strand_id
1 'polypeptide(L)'
;MMKSIDLLDKQGAKAIYAWATHGVFSEADSTGALKRLQECDALEYLLVSNTVAHGGVELPPKVRQLSIAPLLAEAISRAVQCQSISNILNFGEIPMPERYDNE
;
A
#
# COMPACT_ATOMS: atom_id res chain seq x y z
N MET A 1 7.58 -2.64 12.14
CA MET A 1 7.52 -1.39 11.37
C MET A 1 7.84 -0.16 12.23
N MET A 2 7.11 0.17 13.30
CA MET A 2 7.38 1.38 14.13
C MET A 2 8.83 1.44 14.63
N LYS A 3 9.37 0.35 15.15
CA LYS A 3 10.79 0.31 15.61
C LYS A 3 11.80 0.62 14.50
N SER A 4 11.51 0.21 13.27
CA SER A 4 12.37 0.50 12.12
C SER A 4 12.30 1.97 11.73
N ILE A 5 11.11 2.58 11.81
CA ILE A 5 10.91 4.01 11.57
C ILE A 5 11.68 4.81 12.61
N ASP A 6 11.53 4.48 13.90
CA ASP A 6 12.25 5.14 14.99
C ASP A 6 13.77 5.06 14.84
N LEU A 7 14.26 3.92 14.35
CA LEU A 7 15.70 3.74 14.12
C LEU A 7 16.19 4.63 12.98
N LEU A 8 15.46 4.66 11.86
CA LEU A 8 15.81 5.49 10.70
C LEU A 8 15.79 6.98 11.04
N ASP A 9 14.79 7.42 11.79
CA ASP A 9 14.68 8.80 12.26
C ASP A 9 15.89 9.18 13.15
N LYS A 10 16.25 8.33 14.12
CA LYS A 10 17.45 8.51 14.96
C LYS A 10 18.77 8.51 14.17
N GLN A 11 18.80 7.87 13.02
CA GLN A 11 19.95 7.88 12.13
C GLN A 11 19.96 9.08 11.16
N GLY A 12 19.00 9.99 11.30
CA GLY A 12 18.95 11.24 10.54
C GLY A 12 18.30 11.12 9.15
N ALA A 13 17.43 10.15 8.94
CA ALA A 13 16.64 10.08 7.71
C ALA A 13 15.77 11.34 7.57
N LYS A 14 15.82 11.99 6.40
CA LYS A 14 15.06 13.22 6.14
C LYS A 14 13.58 12.99 5.86
N ALA A 15 13.24 11.82 5.34
CA ALA A 15 11.89 11.38 5.05
C ALA A 15 11.83 9.85 5.08
N ILE A 16 10.76 9.30 5.63
CA ILE A 16 10.57 7.84 5.73
C ILE A 16 9.24 7.51 5.07
N TYR A 17 9.31 6.57 4.14
CA TYR A 17 8.16 6.00 3.43
C TYR A 17 8.11 4.50 3.69
N ALA A 18 6.93 3.96 3.92
CA ALA A 18 6.76 2.54 4.14
C ALA A 18 5.82 1.92 3.10
N TRP A 19 6.09 0.67 2.73
CA TRP A 19 5.23 -0.11 1.84
C TRP A 19 4.93 -1.46 2.45
N ALA A 20 3.70 -1.92 2.26
CA ALA A 20 3.30 -3.28 2.58
C ALA A 20 2.37 -3.80 1.49
N THR A 21 2.56 -5.07 1.10
CA THR A 21 1.71 -5.70 0.10
C THR A 21 0.27 -5.76 0.56
N HIS A 22 0.04 -6.14 1.82
CA HIS A 22 -1.29 -6.28 2.39
C HIS A 22 -1.45 -5.37 3.60
N GLY A 23 -2.48 -4.53 3.57
CA GLY A 23 -2.88 -3.71 4.70
C GLY A 23 -3.76 -4.52 5.66
N VAL A 24 -3.15 -5.29 6.57
CA VAL A 24 -3.88 -6.08 7.55
C VAL A 24 -4.18 -5.22 8.77
N PHE A 25 -5.32 -4.52 8.73
CA PHE A 25 -5.85 -3.74 9.83
C PHE A 25 -7.19 -4.34 10.25
N SER A 26 -7.30 -4.85 11.47
CA SER A 26 -8.55 -5.43 11.95
C SER A 26 -9.51 -4.35 12.46
N GLU A 27 -10.82 -4.61 12.34
CA GLU A 27 -11.86 -3.74 12.93
C GLU A 27 -11.68 -3.55 14.44
N ALA A 28 -11.19 -4.57 15.11
CA ALA A 28 -10.79 -4.50 16.50
C ALA A 28 -9.30 -4.12 16.60
N ASP A 29 -8.95 -2.88 16.19
CA ASP A 29 -7.59 -2.37 16.41
C ASP A 29 -7.36 -2.11 17.91
N SER A 30 -7.36 -3.20 18.68
CA SER A 30 -7.05 -3.18 20.12
C SER A 30 -5.62 -2.70 20.40
N THR A 31 -4.78 -2.64 19.35
CA THR A 31 -3.37 -2.22 19.47
C THR A 31 -3.16 -0.74 19.16
N GLY A 32 -4.14 -0.05 18.60
CA GLY A 32 -4.04 1.35 18.16
C GLY A 32 -3.01 1.55 17.05
N ALA A 33 -2.78 0.55 16.20
CA ALA A 33 -1.74 0.59 15.17
C ALA A 33 -1.95 1.73 14.17
N LEU A 34 -3.18 1.92 13.70
CA LEU A 34 -3.52 2.99 12.77
C LEU A 34 -3.31 4.38 13.40
N LYS A 35 -3.70 4.52 14.67
CA LYS A 35 -3.48 5.77 15.43
C LYS A 35 -1.99 6.08 15.57
N ARG A 36 -1.17 5.08 15.96
CA ARG A 36 0.28 5.25 16.09
C ARG A 36 0.94 5.59 14.75
N LEU A 37 0.47 5.00 13.64
CA LEU A 37 0.95 5.36 12.31
C LEU A 37 0.64 6.81 11.96
N GLN A 38 -0.58 7.26 12.25
CA GLN A 38 -1.01 8.63 11.98
C GLN A 38 -0.25 9.64 12.82
N GLU A 39 0.04 9.34 14.09
CA GLU A 39 0.75 10.21 15.04
C GLU A 39 2.28 10.17 14.86
N CYS A 40 2.80 9.30 14.01
CA CYS A 40 4.25 9.18 13.77
C CYS A 40 4.73 10.28 12.82
N ASP A 41 5.32 11.34 13.34
CA ASP A 41 5.80 12.49 12.54
C ASP A 41 6.93 12.11 11.58
N ALA A 42 7.75 11.14 11.94
CA ALA A 42 8.85 10.66 11.10
C ALA A 42 8.37 9.90 9.84
N LEU A 43 7.14 9.37 9.84
CA LEU A 43 6.56 8.67 8.70
C LEU A 43 5.76 9.63 7.82
N GLU A 44 6.16 9.76 6.56
CA GLU A 44 5.41 10.53 5.56
C GLU A 44 4.11 9.82 5.17
N TYR A 45 4.21 8.58 4.74
CA TYR A 45 3.04 7.72 4.49
C TYR A 45 3.40 6.23 4.47
N LEU A 46 2.38 5.41 4.70
CA LEU A 46 2.38 3.97 4.45
C LEU A 46 1.52 3.69 3.21
N LEU A 47 2.12 3.07 2.19
CA LEU A 47 1.41 2.60 1.01
C LEU A 47 1.08 1.12 1.15
N VAL A 48 -0.18 0.75 0.97
CA VAL A 48 -0.65 -0.64 0.99
C VAL A 48 -1.49 -0.92 -0.25
N SER A 49 -1.55 -2.18 -0.69
CA SER A 49 -2.51 -2.54 -1.73
C SER A 49 -3.93 -2.67 -1.16
N ASN A 50 -4.92 -2.67 -2.05
CA ASN A 50 -6.32 -2.91 -1.67
C ASN A 50 -6.71 -4.40 -1.69
N THR A 51 -5.74 -5.29 -1.45
CA THR A 51 -5.96 -6.75 -1.44
C THR A 51 -6.73 -7.26 -0.23
N VAL A 52 -6.79 -6.48 0.84
CA VAL A 52 -7.51 -6.82 2.08
C VAL A 52 -8.62 -5.81 2.29
N ALA A 53 -9.84 -6.30 2.47
CA ALA A 53 -10.98 -5.47 2.85
C ALA A 53 -10.85 -5.06 4.34
N HIS A 54 -11.14 -3.80 4.63
CA HIS A 54 -10.99 -3.26 5.98
C HIS A 54 -12.29 -3.24 6.80
N GLY A 55 -13.37 -3.87 6.28
CA GLY A 55 -14.59 -4.08 7.04
C GLY A 55 -15.26 -2.80 7.59
N GLY A 56 -15.09 -1.67 6.91
CA GLY A 56 -15.62 -0.39 7.38
C GLY A 56 -14.66 0.43 8.26
N VAL A 57 -13.44 -0.07 8.50
CA VAL A 57 -12.39 0.72 9.15
C VAL A 57 -11.95 1.85 8.24
N GLU A 58 -12.08 3.09 8.71
CA GLU A 58 -11.57 4.26 8.00
C GLU A 58 -10.05 4.33 8.16
N LEU A 59 -9.35 4.37 7.03
CA LEU A 59 -7.90 4.50 7.04
C LEU A 59 -7.50 5.97 7.21
N PRO A 60 -6.55 6.27 8.11
CA PRO A 60 -6.08 7.64 8.29
C PRO A 60 -5.32 8.14 7.05
N PRO A 61 -5.19 9.47 6.84
CA PRO A 61 -4.56 10.07 5.67
C PRO A 61 -3.13 9.59 5.38
N LYS A 62 -2.37 9.21 6.40
CA LYS A 62 -1.02 8.66 6.22
C LYS A 62 -1.01 7.24 5.64
N VAL A 63 -2.13 6.51 5.67
CA VAL A 63 -2.25 5.18 5.07
C VAL A 63 -2.92 5.34 3.71
N ARG A 64 -2.15 5.16 2.64
CA ARG A 64 -2.60 5.28 1.26
C ARG A 64 -2.80 3.91 0.66
N GLN A 65 -3.87 3.74 -0.11
CA GLN A 65 -4.13 2.50 -0.83
C GLN A 65 -3.79 2.62 -2.30
N LEU A 66 -3.13 1.58 -2.83
CA LEU A 66 -2.91 1.39 -4.25
C LEU A 66 -3.84 0.28 -4.75
N SER A 67 -4.63 0.56 -5.78
CA SER A 67 -5.47 -0.46 -6.41
C SER A 67 -4.63 -1.43 -7.23
N ILE A 68 -4.83 -2.74 -7.01
CA ILE A 68 -4.28 -3.81 -7.85
C ILE A 68 -5.24 -4.20 -9.00
N ALA A 69 -6.38 -3.53 -9.14
CA ALA A 69 -7.36 -3.85 -10.16
C ALA A 69 -6.79 -3.82 -11.59
N PRO A 70 -5.95 -2.84 -12.01
CA PRO A 70 -5.34 -2.86 -13.33
C PRO A 70 -4.46 -4.09 -13.58
N LEU A 71 -3.69 -4.51 -12.58
CA LEU A 71 -2.85 -5.70 -12.65
C LEU A 71 -3.70 -6.97 -12.81
N LEU A 72 -4.77 -7.08 -12.03
CA LEU A 72 -5.69 -8.23 -12.13
C LEU A 72 -6.43 -8.24 -13.45
N ALA A 73 -6.90 -7.10 -13.93
CA ALA A 73 -7.58 -6.97 -15.22
C ALA A 73 -6.67 -7.45 -16.38
N GLU A 74 -5.42 -7.04 -16.37
CA GLU A 74 -4.43 -7.49 -17.37
C GLU A 74 -4.18 -8.99 -17.28
N ALA A 75 -4.04 -9.56 -16.08
CA ALA A 75 -3.86 -10.98 -15.88
C ALA A 75 -5.07 -11.78 -16.39
N ILE A 76 -6.29 -11.33 -16.11
CA ILE A 76 -7.53 -11.94 -16.57
C ILE A 76 -7.62 -11.88 -18.11
N SER A 77 -7.33 -10.72 -18.70
CA SER A 77 -7.36 -10.53 -20.15
C SER A 77 -6.40 -11.50 -20.84
N ARG A 78 -5.17 -11.61 -20.36
CA ARG A 78 -4.19 -12.54 -20.92
C ARG A 78 -4.59 -14.00 -20.77
N ALA A 79 -5.15 -14.37 -19.62
CA ALA A 79 -5.64 -15.73 -19.38
C ALA A 79 -6.78 -16.10 -20.37
N VAL A 80 -7.73 -15.21 -20.59
CA VAL A 80 -8.84 -15.41 -21.53
C VAL A 80 -8.34 -15.52 -22.98
N GLN A 81 -7.32 -14.74 -23.34
CA GLN A 81 -6.73 -14.72 -24.69
C GLN A 81 -5.63 -15.77 -24.90
N CYS A 82 -5.41 -16.67 -23.94
CA CYS A 82 -4.33 -17.67 -23.96
C CYS A 82 -2.93 -17.06 -24.19
N GLN A 83 -2.71 -15.85 -23.68
CA GLN A 83 -1.42 -15.14 -23.74
C GLN A 83 -0.57 -15.40 -22.50
N SER A 84 0.75 -15.19 -22.62
CA SER A 84 1.67 -15.36 -21.50
C SER A 84 1.45 -14.31 -20.42
N ILE A 85 1.35 -14.77 -19.16
CA ILE A 85 1.27 -13.93 -17.97
C ILE A 85 2.66 -13.47 -17.52
N SER A 86 3.72 -14.17 -17.92
CA SER A 86 5.10 -13.87 -17.50
C SER A 86 5.54 -12.44 -17.84
N ASN A 87 5.04 -11.87 -18.93
CA ASN A 87 5.36 -10.52 -19.35
C ASN A 87 4.71 -9.42 -18.48
N ILE A 88 3.74 -9.77 -17.63
CA ILE A 88 3.16 -8.82 -16.67
C ILE A 88 4.22 -8.33 -15.67
N LEU A 89 5.26 -9.14 -15.42
CA LEU A 89 6.38 -8.78 -14.54
C LEU A 89 7.37 -7.79 -15.18
N ASN A 90 7.24 -7.52 -16.48
CA ASN A 90 7.99 -6.48 -17.15
C ASN A 90 7.32 -5.12 -16.89
N PHE A 91 7.77 -4.43 -15.85
CA PHE A 91 7.20 -3.19 -15.30
C PHE A 91 7.02 -2.03 -16.31
N GLY A 92 7.55 -2.13 -17.53
CA GLY A 92 7.38 -1.12 -18.57
C GLY A 92 6.09 -1.22 -19.38
N GLU A 93 5.36 -2.33 -19.29
CA GLU A 93 4.17 -2.61 -20.11
C GLU A 93 2.85 -2.48 -19.36
N ILE A 94 2.88 -2.32 -18.03
CA ILE A 94 1.67 -2.15 -17.21
C ILE A 94 1.38 -0.66 -17.12
N PRO A 95 0.21 -0.18 -17.57
CA PRO A 95 -0.21 1.19 -17.32
C PRO A 95 -0.21 1.42 -15.79
N MET A 96 0.66 2.31 -15.33
CA MET A 96 0.61 2.72 -13.93
C MET A 96 -0.73 3.41 -13.69
N PRO A 97 -1.47 3.04 -12.63
CA PRO A 97 -2.68 3.75 -12.27
C PRO A 97 -2.34 5.23 -12.06
N GLU A 98 -3.17 6.11 -12.61
CA GLU A 98 -3.08 7.54 -12.27
C GLU A 98 -3.09 7.66 -10.74
N ARG A 99 -2.26 8.55 -10.20
CA ARG A 99 -2.23 8.80 -8.77
C ARG A 99 -3.66 9.14 -8.34
N TYR A 100 -4.22 8.31 -7.50
CA TYR A 100 -5.39 8.72 -6.75
C TYR A 100 -4.89 9.75 -5.72
N ASP A 101 -4.90 11.01 -6.11
CA ASP A 101 -4.84 12.09 -5.16
C ASP A 101 -6.15 11.99 -4.36
N ASN A 102 -6.07 11.43 -3.17
CA ASN A 102 -7.16 11.50 -2.22
C ASN A 102 -7.33 12.98 -1.87
N GLU A 103 -8.16 13.66 -2.64
CA GLU A 103 -8.76 14.91 -2.20
C GLU A 103 -9.68 14.67 -0.99
#